data_50d185527368c3f9cf6979006b7e6be6
#
_entry.id   50d185527368c3f9cf6979006b7e6be6
#
_cell.length_a   1.000
_cell.length_b   1.000
_cell.length_c   1.000
_cell.angle_alpha   90.00
_cell.angle_beta   90.00
_cell.angle_gamma   90.00
#
_symmetry.space_group_name_H-M   'P 1'
#
loop_
_entity.id
_entity.type
_entity.pdbx_description
1 polymer ?
#
loop_
_entity_poly.entity_id
_entity_poly.type
_entity_poly.pdbx_seq_one_letter_code
_entity_poly.pdbx_strand_id
1 'polypeptide(L)'
;MKISNQITKLFVLAMTVAIAGITVVSTSLAPSPVFANVYFVTNMTGQEEVPPVDTQAVGEAILTQDLPQNQTMHYYVNVTGIQGVTQGHIHSGAEGENGPIVVTLFSFDSPQNEVLQDSNFTASNLEGPMEGKTMQDLIAAMKNGSTYINVHTEQNPNGEIRGQLMNTS
;
A
#
# COMPACT_ATOMS: atom_id res chain seq x y z
N MET A 1 -65.97 57.72 -64.59
CA MET A 1 -64.50 57.55 -64.41
C MET A 1 -64.27 57.29 -62.93
N LYS A 2 -64.13 55.99 -62.57
CA LYS A 2 -64.00 55.54 -61.16
C LYS A 2 -62.65 54.94 -61.00
N ILE A 3 -61.88 55.48 -60.09
CA ILE A 3 -60.54 54.99 -59.69
C ILE A 3 -60.75 53.96 -58.60
N SER A 4 -60.38 52.73 -58.90
CA SER A 4 -60.46 51.65 -57.96
C SER A 4 -59.17 51.62 -57.09
N ASN A 5 -59.38 51.70 -55.79
CA ASN A 5 -58.33 51.64 -54.78
C ASN A 5 -58.05 50.17 -54.46
N GLN A 6 -56.93 49.68 -54.92
CA GLN A 6 -56.43 48.32 -54.52
C GLN A 6 -55.56 48.49 -53.29
N ILE A 7 -56.07 48.00 -52.18
CA ILE A 7 -55.34 47.94 -50.91
C ILE A 7 -54.41 46.75 -50.96
N THR A 8 -53.15 46.99 -51.01
CA THR A 8 -52.08 45.98 -50.93
C THR A 8 -52.05 45.46 -49.51
N LYS A 9 -52.49 44.21 -49.33
CA LYS A 9 -52.30 43.48 -48.05
C LYS A 9 -50.86 43.03 -47.93
N LEU A 10 -50.12 43.69 -47.04
CA LEU A 10 -48.79 43.29 -46.63
C LEU A 10 -48.91 42.09 -45.67
N PHE A 11 -48.53 40.87 -46.15
CA PHE A 11 -48.39 39.72 -45.29
C PHE A 11 -47.08 39.84 -44.51
N VAL A 12 -47.18 40.17 -43.22
CA VAL A 12 -46.06 40.05 -42.29
C VAL A 12 -45.92 38.57 -41.90
N LEU A 13 -44.95 37.89 -42.51
CA LEU A 13 -44.57 36.53 -42.11
C LEU A 13 -43.78 36.67 -40.82
N ALA A 14 -44.39 36.37 -39.70
CA ALA A 14 -43.71 36.27 -38.44
C ALA A 14 -42.83 34.99 -38.44
N MET A 15 -41.55 35.18 -38.61
CA MET A 15 -40.53 34.13 -38.51
C MET A 15 -40.26 33.82 -37.03
N THR A 16 -40.91 32.82 -36.48
CA THR A 16 -40.61 32.31 -35.11
C THR A 16 -39.29 31.58 -35.17
N VAL A 17 -38.24 32.24 -34.68
CA VAL A 17 -36.94 31.57 -34.41
C VAL A 17 -37.11 30.68 -33.17
N ALA A 18 -37.23 29.39 -33.40
CA ALA A 18 -37.14 28.41 -32.31
C ALA A 18 -35.67 28.36 -31.83
N ILE A 19 -35.41 29.01 -30.69
CA ILE A 19 -34.13 28.85 -30.00
C ILE A 19 -34.12 27.42 -29.40
N ALA A 20 -33.50 26.48 -30.11
CA ALA A 20 -33.20 25.19 -29.53
C ALA A 20 -32.23 25.41 -28.37
N GLY A 21 -32.72 25.24 -27.13
CA GLY A 21 -31.89 25.34 -25.94
C GLY A 21 -30.83 24.25 -25.97
N ILE A 22 -29.59 24.63 -26.22
CA ILE A 22 -28.44 23.74 -26.03
C ILE A 22 -28.27 23.62 -24.52
N THR A 23 -28.77 22.53 -23.95
CA THR A 23 -28.43 22.13 -22.58
C THR A 23 -26.96 21.67 -22.57
N VAL A 24 -26.07 22.56 -22.14
CA VAL A 24 -24.71 22.21 -21.85
C VAL A 24 -24.74 21.29 -20.61
N VAL A 25 -24.68 19.99 -20.84
CA VAL A 25 -24.45 19.05 -19.76
C VAL A 25 -22.97 19.22 -19.34
N SER A 26 -22.75 20.03 -18.32
CA SER A 26 -21.46 20.11 -17.66
C SER A 26 -21.21 18.76 -16.94
N THR A 27 -20.52 17.85 -17.61
CA THR A 27 -19.94 16.69 -16.92
C THR A 27 -18.83 17.23 -16.04
N SER A 28 -19.10 17.37 -14.75
CA SER A 28 -18.05 17.58 -13.76
C SER A 28 -17.19 16.30 -13.77
N LEU A 29 -16.02 16.37 -14.39
CA LEU A 29 -14.98 15.37 -14.19
C LEU A 29 -14.61 15.48 -12.70
N ALA A 30 -15.17 14.60 -11.90
CA ALA A 30 -14.65 14.40 -10.54
C ALA A 30 -13.16 14.10 -10.68
N PRO A 31 -12.28 14.75 -9.90
CA PRO A 31 -10.86 14.40 -9.92
C PRO A 31 -10.73 12.92 -9.65
N SER A 32 -10.04 12.21 -10.52
CA SER A 32 -9.71 10.81 -10.28
C SER A 32 -8.99 10.75 -8.94
N PRO A 33 -9.36 9.84 -8.05
CA PRO A 33 -8.64 9.67 -6.79
C PRO A 33 -7.16 9.40 -7.12
N VAL A 34 -6.28 10.26 -6.65
CA VAL A 34 -4.85 10.01 -6.68
C VAL A 34 -4.61 8.97 -5.59
N PHE A 35 -4.39 7.73 -5.99
CA PHE A 35 -3.99 6.68 -5.06
C PHE A 35 -2.49 6.85 -4.82
N ALA A 36 -2.15 7.27 -3.63
CA ALA A 36 -0.76 7.29 -3.20
C ALA A 36 -0.32 5.85 -2.91
N ASN A 37 0.84 5.46 -3.43
CA ASN A 37 1.48 4.22 -3.02
C ASN A 37 1.73 4.28 -1.52
N VAL A 38 1.53 3.15 -0.84
CA VAL A 38 1.86 3.03 0.58
C VAL A 38 3.26 2.45 0.67
N TYR A 39 4.12 3.13 1.42
CA TYR A 39 5.51 2.73 1.64
C TYR A 39 5.77 2.56 3.12
N PHE A 40 6.36 1.43 3.48
CA PHE A 40 6.88 1.18 4.81
C PHE A 40 8.36 0.85 4.72
N VAL A 41 9.13 1.35 5.64
CA VAL A 41 10.57 1.10 5.72
C VAL A 41 10.94 0.72 7.14
N THR A 42 12.03 -0.02 7.27
CA THR A 42 12.67 -0.26 8.56
C THR A 42 14.15 -0.51 8.39
N ASN A 43 14.93 -0.08 9.39
CA ASN A 43 16.29 -0.54 9.62
C ASN A 43 16.24 -1.54 10.78
N MET A 44 16.88 -2.68 10.62
CA MET A 44 16.89 -3.76 11.60
C MET A 44 18.25 -3.88 12.26
N THR A 45 18.27 -3.97 13.58
CA THR A 45 19.49 -4.16 14.39
C THR A 45 19.20 -5.12 15.54
N GLY A 46 20.25 -5.68 16.13
CA GLY A 46 20.13 -6.50 17.35
C GLY A 46 19.69 -5.68 18.57
N GLN A 47 19.93 -4.38 18.59
CA GLN A 47 19.53 -3.51 19.70
C GLN A 47 18.02 -3.32 19.79
N GLU A 48 17.31 -3.47 18.68
CA GLU A 48 15.85 -3.40 18.60
C GLU A 48 15.16 -4.71 19.04
N GLU A 49 15.91 -5.80 19.21
CA GLU A 49 15.38 -7.06 19.74
C GLU A 49 14.94 -6.95 21.20
N VAL A 50 14.03 -7.83 21.62
CA VAL A 50 13.52 -7.85 22.99
C VAL A 50 13.65 -9.27 23.56
N PRO A 51 14.65 -9.51 24.44
CA PRO A 51 15.72 -8.60 24.86
C PRO A 51 16.74 -8.32 23.74
N PRO A 52 17.52 -7.22 23.82
CA PRO A 52 18.54 -6.91 22.83
C PRO A 52 19.54 -8.02 22.60
N VAL A 53 19.98 -8.18 21.34
CA VAL A 53 20.99 -9.14 20.92
C VAL A 53 22.27 -8.40 20.55
N ASP A 54 23.41 -8.87 21.06
CA ASP A 54 24.74 -8.36 20.72
C ASP A 54 25.21 -9.00 19.41
N THR A 55 25.02 -8.30 18.30
CA THR A 55 25.38 -8.72 16.94
C THR A 55 25.86 -7.55 16.11
N GLN A 56 26.65 -7.85 15.08
CA GLN A 56 27.07 -6.87 14.05
C GLN A 56 26.13 -6.91 12.83
N ALA A 57 25.15 -7.80 12.84
CA ALA A 57 24.16 -7.92 11.78
C ALA A 57 23.31 -6.63 11.67
N VAL A 58 23.08 -6.21 10.46
CA VAL A 58 22.19 -5.09 10.14
C VAL A 58 21.34 -5.42 8.92
N GLY A 59 20.14 -4.89 8.88
CA GLY A 59 19.24 -5.10 7.76
C GLY A 59 18.42 -3.86 7.45
N GLU A 60 17.89 -3.84 6.24
CA GLU A 60 16.88 -2.89 5.79
C GLU A 60 15.74 -3.62 5.12
N ALA A 61 14.54 -3.10 5.25
CA ALA A 61 13.40 -3.58 4.49
C ALA A 61 12.55 -2.42 3.97
N ILE A 62 11.99 -2.64 2.77
CA ILE A 62 11.05 -1.74 2.11
C ILE A 62 9.85 -2.57 1.71
N LEU A 63 8.65 -2.12 2.09
CA LEU A 63 7.39 -2.70 1.67
C LEU A 63 6.59 -1.66 0.90
N THR A 64 6.05 -2.07 -0.24
CA THR A 64 5.28 -1.17 -1.12
C THR A 64 3.98 -1.81 -1.57
N GLN A 65 2.92 -1.02 -1.62
CA GLN A 65 1.67 -1.44 -2.23
C GLN A 65 1.11 -0.36 -3.14
N ASP A 66 0.79 -0.75 -4.37
CA ASP A 66 0.09 0.09 -5.33
C ASP A 66 -1.43 0.01 -5.07
N LEU A 67 -1.99 1.06 -4.51
CA LEU A 67 -3.43 1.16 -4.27
C LEU A 67 -4.17 1.74 -5.48
N PRO A 68 -5.44 1.39 -5.69
CA PRO A 68 -6.35 0.55 -4.90
C PRO A 68 -6.53 -0.87 -5.44
N GLN A 69 -5.92 -1.21 -6.58
CA GLN A 69 -6.30 -2.37 -7.36
C GLN A 69 -5.47 -3.60 -7.05
N ASN A 70 -4.30 -3.41 -6.46
CA ASN A 70 -3.39 -4.51 -6.17
C ASN A 70 -3.49 -4.92 -4.70
N GLN A 71 -4.00 -6.14 -4.47
CA GLN A 71 -4.06 -6.76 -3.14
C GLN A 71 -2.71 -7.37 -2.74
N THR A 72 -1.65 -7.02 -3.46
CA THR A 72 -0.30 -7.55 -3.29
C THR A 72 0.60 -6.53 -2.62
N MET A 73 1.30 -6.93 -1.58
CA MET A 73 2.40 -6.17 -0.97
C MET A 73 3.71 -6.70 -1.53
N HIS A 74 4.48 -5.84 -2.17
CA HIS A 74 5.86 -6.14 -2.55
C HIS A 74 6.79 -5.83 -1.39
N TYR A 75 7.83 -6.64 -1.21
CA TYR A 75 8.84 -6.39 -0.19
C TYR A 75 10.25 -6.66 -0.72
N TYR A 76 11.15 -5.85 -0.25
CA TYR A 76 12.59 -6.00 -0.39
C TYR A 76 13.20 -6.07 1.00
N VAL A 77 14.03 -7.07 1.24
CA VAL A 77 14.79 -7.25 2.50
C VAL A 77 16.23 -7.53 2.16
N ASN A 78 17.11 -6.73 2.72
CA ASN A 78 18.56 -6.88 2.59
C ASN A 78 19.18 -6.98 4.00
N VAL A 79 19.92 -8.02 4.27
CA VAL A 79 20.60 -8.23 5.55
C VAL A 79 22.05 -8.60 5.31
N THR A 80 22.94 -7.95 6.03
CA THR A 80 24.39 -8.16 5.96
C THR A 80 25.00 -8.36 7.34
N GLY A 81 26.21 -8.96 7.39
CA GLY A 81 26.89 -9.20 8.65
C GLY A 81 26.25 -10.28 9.52
N ILE A 82 25.39 -11.10 8.95
CA ILE A 82 24.61 -12.16 9.63
C ILE A 82 25.08 -13.53 9.18
N GLN A 83 24.89 -14.53 10.02
CA GLN A 83 25.19 -15.94 9.71
C GLN A 83 24.07 -16.85 10.17
N GLY A 84 23.85 -17.92 9.42
CA GLY A 84 22.92 -18.96 9.82
C GLY A 84 21.45 -18.54 9.78
N VAL A 85 21.08 -17.63 8.89
CA VAL A 85 19.69 -17.16 8.74
C VAL A 85 18.78 -18.31 8.34
N THR A 86 17.69 -18.48 9.07
CA THR A 86 16.69 -19.51 8.83
C THR A 86 15.38 -18.94 8.26
N GLN A 87 14.94 -17.79 8.75
CA GLN A 87 13.65 -17.22 8.37
C GLN A 87 13.54 -15.74 8.71
N GLY A 88 12.57 -15.07 8.09
CA GLY A 88 12.20 -13.70 8.39
C GLY A 88 10.69 -13.49 8.33
N HIS A 89 10.17 -12.70 9.27
CA HIS A 89 8.73 -12.51 9.45
C HIS A 89 8.35 -11.05 9.66
N ILE A 90 7.09 -10.76 9.38
CA ILE A 90 6.40 -9.62 9.99
C ILE A 90 5.67 -10.13 11.22
N HIS A 91 5.83 -9.43 12.33
CA HIS A 91 5.14 -9.67 13.59
C HIS A 91 4.16 -8.55 13.93
N SER A 92 3.14 -8.87 14.72
CA SER A 92 2.29 -7.87 15.38
C SER A 92 2.87 -7.54 16.74
N GLY A 93 3.16 -6.27 16.99
CA GLY A 93 3.70 -5.76 18.26
C GLY A 93 4.13 -4.31 18.12
N ALA A 94 4.01 -3.54 19.20
CA ALA A 94 4.56 -2.20 19.28
C ALA A 94 6.08 -2.25 19.49
N GLU A 95 6.73 -1.10 19.40
CA GLU A 95 8.15 -0.98 19.75
C GLU A 95 8.42 -1.49 21.18
N GLY A 96 9.42 -2.33 21.35
CA GLY A 96 9.77 -2.92 22.65
C GLY A 96 8.86 -4.07 23.10
N GLU A 97 7.92 -4.53 22.28
CA GLU A 97 7.01 -5.63 22.61
C GLU A 97 7.17 -6.78 21.60
N ASN A 98 7.32 -8.01 22.12
CA ASN A 98 7.28 -9.22 21.28
C ASN A 98 5.82 -9.60 21.02
N GLY A 99 5.57 -10.05 19.77
CA GLY A 99 4.24 -10.46 19.36
C GLY A 99 4.26 -11.61 18.35
N PRO A 100 3.08 -12.12 18.01
CA PRO A 100 2.95 -13.25 17.10
C PRO A 100 3.30 -12.88 15.65
N ILE A 101 3.71 -13.92 14.90
CA ILE A 101 3.91 -13.81 13.44
C ILE A 101 2.57 -13.50 12.77
N VAL A 102 2.61 -12.62 11.78
CA VAL A 102 1.46 -12.28 10.93
C VAL A 102 1.73 -12.48 9.44
N VAL A 103 2.99 -12.53 9.02
CA VAL A 103 3.43 -12.91 7.66
C VAL A 103 4.80 -13.57 7.73
N THR A 104 4.95 -14.74 7.11
CA THR A 104 6.26 -15.29 6.80
C THR A 104 6.76 -14.69 5.48
N LEU A 105 7.84 -13.90 5.53
CA LEU A 105 8.46 -13.30 4.35
C LEU A 105 9.31 -14.30 3.59
N PHE A 106 10.15 -15.01 4.30
CA PHE A 106 11.01 -16.06 3.76
C PHE A 106 11.36 -17.12 4.81
N SER A 107 11.63 -18.32 4.32
CA SER A 107 12.15 -19.44 5.11
C SER A 107 13.10 -20.26 4.24
N PHE A 108 14.24 -20.65 4.77
CA PHE A 108 15.27 -21.39 4.05
C PHE A 108 15.39 -22.83 4.56
N ASP A 109 15.48 -23.77 3.62
CA ASP A 109 15.72 -25.20 3.94
C ASP A 109 17.11 -25.44 4.51
N SER A 110 18.05 -24.55 4.22
CA SER A 110 19.41 -24.54 4.80
C SER A 110 19.80 -23.10 5.15
N PRO A 111 20.50 -22.90 6.29
CA PRO A 111 20.86 -21.57 6.77
C PRO A 111 21.71 -20.76 5.79
N GLN A 112 21.45 -19.46 5.71
CA GLN A 112 22.13 -18.50 4.82
C GLN A 112 23.00 -17.53 5.62
N ASN A 113 24.05 -16.99 5.00
CA ASN A 113 24.98 -16.04 5.64
C ASN A 113 24.77 -14.58 5.16
N GLU A 114 23.79 -14.37 4.35
CA GLU A 114 23.29 -13.07 3.90
C GLU A 114 21.89 -13.26 3.36
N VAL A 115 21.11 -12.19 3.32
CA VAL A 115 19.75 -12.23 2.78
C VAL A 115 19.56 -11.09 1.79
N LEU A 116 19.13 -11.44 0.60
CA LEU A 116 18.61 -10.51 -0.38
C LEU A 116 17.32 -11.10 -0.93
N GLN A 117 16.19 -10.62 -0.44
CA GLN A 117 14.85 -11.07 -0.85
C GLN A 117 14.09 -9.93 -1.54
N ASP A 118 13.59 -10.21 -2.73
CA ASP A 118 12.70 -9.36 -3.49
C ASP A 118 11.52 -10.23 -3.93
N SER A 119 10.37 -10.05 -3.28
CA SER A 119 9.20 -10.90 -3.48
C SER A 119 7.92 -10.16 -3.10
N ASN A 120 6.82 -10.88 -2.97
CA ASN A 120 5.53 -10.31 -2.62
C ASN A 120 4.67 -11.30 -1.83
N PHE A 121 3.65 -10.75 -1.17
CA PHE A 121 2.61 -11.53 -0.49
C PHE A 121 1.24 -10.88 -0.65
N THR A 122 0.20 -11.64 -0.38
CA THR A 122 -1.21 -11.22 -0.44
C THR A 122 -1.91 -11.57 0.87
N ALA A 123 -3.20 -11.24 0.98
CA ALA A 123 -4.00 -11.59 2.15
C ALA A 123 -4.03 -13.11 2.45
N SER A 124 -3.79 -13.96 1.45
CA SER A 124 -3.72 -15.41 1.67
C SER A 124 -2.45 -15.87 2.43
N ASN A 125 -1.47 -15.00 2.57
CA ASN A 125 -0.26 -15.25 3.34
C ASN A 125 -0.32 -14.70 4.78
N LEU A 126 -1.44 -14.08 5.14
CA LEU A 126 -1.65 -13.60 6.50
C LEU A 126 -1.90 -14.78 7.43
N GLU A 127 -1.23 -14.77 8.58
CA GLU A 127 -1.26 -15.85 9.56
C GLU A 127 -1.44 -15.35 10.99
N GLY A 128 -1.58 -16.28 11.94
CA GLY A 128 -1.76 -15.94 13.34
C GLY A 128 -2.99 -15.04 13.56
N PRO A 129 -2.87 -13.93 14.29
CA PRO A 129 -4.01 -13.03 14.55
C PRO A 129 -4.50 -12.28 13.30
N MET A 130 -3.75 -12.32 12.20
CA MET A 130 -4.14 -11.73 10.91
C MET A 130 -4.72 -12.76 9.93
N GLU A 131 -4.78 -14.03 10.27
CA GLU A 131 -5.40 -15.05 9.42
C GLU A 131 -6.87 -14.68 9.09
N GLY A 132 -7.20 -14.71 7.80
CA GLY A 132 -8.53 -14.33 7.29
C GLY A 132 -8.83 -12.82 7.30
N LYS A 133 -7.88 -11.97 7.68
CA LYS A 133 -7.97 -10.52 7.57
C LYS A 133 -7.62 -10.04 6.15
N THR A 134 -7.83 -8.76 5.90
CA THR A 134 -7.54 -8.12 4.61
C THR A 134 -6.15 -7.48 4.61
N MET A 135 -5.63 -7.17 3.42
CA MET A 135 -4.40 -6.38 3.30
C MET A 135 -4.56 -4.98 3.91
N GLN A 136 -5.78 -4.42 3.89
CA GLN A 136 -6.07 -3.14 4.53
C GLN A 136 -5.96 -3.20 6.05
N ASP A 137 -6.34 -4.33 6.67
CA ASP A 137 -6.15 -4.53 8.12
C ASP A 137 -4.67 -4.56 8.49
N LEU A 138 -3.83 -5.26 7.70
CA LEU A 138 -2.38 -5.27 7.89
C LEU A 138 -1.78 -3.87 7.70
N ILE A 139 -2.16 -3.15 6.63
CA ILE A 139 -1.69 -1.78 6.38
C ILE A 139 -2.09 -0.84 7.52
N ALA A 140 -3.29 -1.00 8.07
CA ALA A 140 -3.72 -0.21 9.22
C ALA A 140 -2.85 -0.48 10.45
N ALA A 141 -2.50 -1.74 10.73
CA ALA A 141 -1.59 -2.12 11.79
C ALA A 141 -0.18 -1.54 11.59
N MET A 142 0.35 -1.60 10.36
CA MET A 142 1.63 -0.99 10.00
C MET A 142 1.62 0.53 10.22
N LYS A 143 0.57 1.22 9.75
CA LYS A 143 0.41 2.68 9.92
C LYS A 143 0.32 3.10 11.39
N ASN A 144 -0.20 2.25 12.24
CA ASN A 144 -0.31 2.49 13.68
C ASN A 144 0.99 2.16 14.44
N GLY A 145 2.06 1.72 13.74
CA GLY A 145 3.30 1.30 14.37
C GLY A 145 3.16 0.02 15.21
N SER A 146 2.22 -0.86 14.84
CA SER A 146 1.93 -2.11 15.57
C SER A 146 2.49 -3.33 14.84
N THR A 147 3.53 -3.16 14.02
CA THR A 147 4.20 -4.26 13.31
C THR A 147 5.69 -4.02 13.18
N TYR A 148 6.45 -5.10 13.21
CA TYR A 148 7.90 -5.06 13.01
C TYR A 148 8.35 -6.24 12.14
N ILE A 149 9.53 -6.11 11.53
CA ILE A 149 10.22 -7.22 10.86
C ILE A 149 11.28 -7.77 11.83
N ASN A 150 11.42 -9.09 11.80
CA ASN A 150 12.38 -9.83 12.60
C ASN A 150 13.04 -10.91 11.73
N VAL A 151 14.37 -11.06 11.84
CA VAL A 151 15.15 -12.07 11.13
C VAL A 151 15.78 -13.01 12.14
N HIS A 152 15.57 -14.29 11.93
CA HIS A 152 15.97 -15.36 12.82
C HIS A 152 17.18 -16.12 12.26
N THR A 153 18.02 -16.62 13.16
CA THR A 153 19.17 -17.45 12.83
C THR A 153 19.19 -18.73 13.66
N GLU A 154 20.05 -19.68 13.30
CA GLU A 154 20.29 -20.87 14.14
C GLU A 154 20.75 -20.48 15.54
N GLN A 155 21.57 -19.43 15.66
CA GLN A 155 22.09 -18.97 16.96
C GLN A 155 21.04 -18.19 17.76
N ASN A 156 20.19 -17.42 17.08
CA ASN A 156 19.14 -16.59 17.67
C ASN A 156 17.77 -17.00 17.09
N PRO A 157 17.21 -18.15 17.50
CA PRO A 157 15.96 -18.65 16.93
C PRO A 157 14.73 -17.81 17.30
N ASN A 158 14.84 -16.92 18.29
CA ASN A 158 13.79 -15.98 18.66
C ASN A 158 13.92 -14.62 17.94
N GLY A 159 15.00 -14.42 17.17
CA GLY A 159 15.33 -13.21 16.43
C GLY A 159 16.75 -12.75 16.70
N GLU A 160 17.48 -12.36 15.67
CA GLU A 160 18.81 -11.77 15.77
C GLU A 160 18.80 -10.27 15.51
N ILE A 161 18.01 -9.84 14.55
CA ILE A 161 17.79 -8.41 14.25
C ILE A 161 16.31 -8.12 14.04
N ARG A 162 15.89 -6.96 14.50
CA ARG A 162 14.53 -6.47 14.44
C ARG A 162 14.47 -5.01 14.03
N GLY A 163 13.36 -4.58 13.43
CA GLY A 163 13.08 -3.17 13.20
C GLY A 163 11.59 -2.89 13.06
N GLN A 164 11.11 -1.84 13.70
CA GLN A 164 9.71 -1.40 13.61
C GLN A 164 9.42 -0.85 12.21
N LEU A 165 8.28 -1.25 11.63
CA LEU A 165 7.84 -0.75 10.33
C LEU A 165 7.30 0.68 10.48
N MET A 166 7.86 1.60 9.71
CA MET A 166 7.48 3.02 9.71
C MET A 166 6.86 3.41 8.37
N ASN A 167 5.72 4.10 8.42
CA ASN A 167 5.09 4.68 7.24
C ASN A 167 5.85 5.94 6.79
N THR A 168 6.19 6.03 5.51
CA THR A 168 6.92 7.16 4.91
C THR A 168 6.08 7.99 3.93
N SER A 169 4.78 7.68 3.80
CA SER A 169 3.85 8.38 2.89
C SER A 169 2.94 9.37 3.62
#